data_3ce9c6072af01e47bd79e5bb0490d7cc
#
_entry.id   3ce9c6072af01e47bd79e5bb0490d7cc
#
_cell.length_a   1.000
_cell.length_b   1.000
_cell.length_c   1.000
_cell.angle_alpha   90.00
_cell.angle_beta   90.00
_cell.angle_gamma   90.00
#
_symmetry.space_group_name_H-M   'P 1'
#
loop_
_entity.id
_entity.type
_entity.pdbx_description
1 polymer ?
#
loop_
_entity_poly.entity_id
_entity_poly.type
_entity_poly.pdbx_seq_one_letter_code
_entity_poly.pdbx_strand_id
1 'polypeptide(L)'
;LQSRGLGDVYKRQDTAFFRGGLSDKKCPRALLSGGKLYAVRGRKRREVCAIDCALNCCHGMNGEDGAVAGLLRLNRIPDASPDMAASAVFMDKGMTKLIAKALNIPAPAFFRISEAEYKKRGAMAVRCIEERLGYPVIVKPARLGSSIGVAVAEDRAKLAFAIEAGFAYDTVLIAEKYLSDRREINCAAYRAGDEIVVSACEEPKTDNKFLTFGDKYMGEGKQRAGDFPAKISKESAERIRGYTKLLYRRMNLRGVVRADFLMSGGEVYFNEMNTVPGSLAWYLFCDKLADFRGVLTALIEQGIRDFHAQEGKKLLSNCGVLNGFRSSSGKLRRG
;
A
#
# COMPACT_ATOMS: atom_id res chain seq x y z
N LEU A 1 -7.74 28.35 -3.34
CA LEU A 1 -7.39 27.80 -4.67
C LEU A 1 -8.49 28.13 -5.65
N GLN A 2 -8.27 29.22 -6.35
CA GLN A 2 -9.21 29.72 -7.33
C GLN A 2 -9.24 28.83 -8.58
N SER A 3 -10.41 28.46 -8.95
CA SER A 3 -11.08 27.91 -10.15
C SER A 3 -10.28 27.48 -11.42
N ARG A 4 -9.02 27.77 -11.59
CA ARG A 4 -8.25 27.29 -12.76
C ARG A 4 -7.85 25.81 -12.65
N GLY A 5 -7.72 25.26 -11.44
CA GLY A 5 -7.41 23.85 -11.23
C GLY A 5 -8.63 22.92 -11.27
N LEU A 6 -9.80 23.38 -10.79
CA LEU A 6 -11.01 22.60 -10.75
C LEU A 6 -11.60 22.34 -12.15
N GLY A 7 -11.50 23.27 -13.07
CA GLY A 7 -11.98 23.11 -14.45
C GLY A 7 -11.22 22.02 -15.22
N ASP A 8 -9.94 21.84 -14.98
CA ASP A 8 -9.13 20.77 -15.60
C ASP A 8 -9.38 19.40 -14.94
N VAL A 9 -9.67 19.36 -13.64
CA VAL A 9 -10.07 18.13 -12.92
C VAL A 9 -11.42 17.63 -13.44
N TYR A 10 -12.40 18.51 -13.62
CA TYR A 10 -13.72 18.11 -14.16
C TYR A 10 -13.67 17.66 -15.62
N LYS A 11 -12.82 18.25 -16.45
CA LYS A 11 -12.64 17.81 -17.85
C LYS A 11 -11.97 16.45 -17.99
N ARG A 12 -11.21 16.00 -16.97
CA ARG A 12 -10.51 14.72 -16.94
C ARG A 12 -11.24 13.60 -16.19
N GLN A 13 -12.43 13.85 -15.69
CA GLN A 13 -13.33 12.83 -15.15
C GLN A 13 -14.01 11.99 -16.22
N ASP A 14 -13.91 12.39 -17.49
CA ASP A 14 -14.37 11.56 -18.59
C ASP A 14 -13.48 10.32 -18.74
N THR A 15 -14.01 9.18 -18.29
CA THR A 15 -13.32 7.89 -18.40
C THR A 15 -13.02 7.51 -19.85
N ALA A 16 -13.72 8.09 -20.83
CA ALA A 16 -13.43 7.91 -22.24
C ALA A 16 -12.02 8.44 -22.62
N PHE A 17 -11.51 9.45 -21.90
CA PHE A 17 -10.16 9.94 -22.06
C PHE A 17 -9.10 8.86 -21.77
N PHE A 18 -9.37 7.97 -20.82
CA PHE A 18 -8.46 6.92 -20.41
C PHE A 18 -8.68 5.61 -21.19
N ARG A 19 -9.88 5.38 -21.75
CA ARG A 19 -10.21 4.16 -22.51
C ARG A 19 -9.47 4.05 -23.85
N GLY A 20 -9.05 5.16 -24.43
CA GLY A 20 -8.31 5.20 -25.71
C GLY A 20 -6.79 5.03 -25.61
N GLY A 21 -6.27 4.72 -24.41
CA GLY A 21 -4.85 4.76 -24.11
C GLY A 21 -4.31 6.20 -24.07
N LEU A 22 -3.43 6.47 -23.10
CA LEU A 22 -2.71 7.74 -23.02
C LEU A 22 -1.67 7.77 -24.14
N SER A 23 -2.00 8.34 -25.31
CA SER A 23 -0.99 8.59 -26.31
C SER A 23 -0.11 9.76 -25.88
N ASP A 24 1.22 9.61 -25.96
CA ASP A 24 2.23 10.66 -25.68
C ASP A 24 1.96 11.98 -26.41
N LYS A 25 1.17 11.93 -27.50
CA LYS A 25 0.82 13.11 -28.31
C LYS A 25 -0.21 14.01 -27.64
N LYS A 26 -1.05 13.49 -26.74
CA LYS A 26 -2.16 14.25 -26.10
C LYS A 26 -1.80 14.77 -24.70
N CYS A 27 -0.81 14.19 -24.03
CA CYS A 27 -0.40 14.58 -22.69
C CYS A 27 1.05 15.08 -22.71
N PRO A 28 1.34 16.31 -22.24
CA PRO A 28 2.71 16.72 -22.03
C PRO A 28 3.36 15.86 -20.95
N ARG A 29 4.65 15.55 -21.14
CA ARG A 29 5.43 14.90 -20.09
C ARG A 29 5.45 15.79 -18.85
N ALA A 30 5.31 15.20 -17.69
CA ALA A 30 5.42 15.90 -16.41
C ALA A 30 6.83 15.71 -15.81
N LEU A 31 7.34 16.75 -15.17
CA LEU A 31 8.57 16.69 -14.37
C LEU A 31 8.28 17.34 -13.03
N LEU A 32 8.61 16.61 -11.95
CA LEU A 32 8.66 17.16 -10.61
C LEU A 32 10.09 17.60 -10.32
N SER A 33 10.28 18.80 -9.84
CA SER A 33 11.60 19.32 -9.45
C SER A 33 11.46 20.44 -8.43
N GLY A 34 12.13 20.30 -7.28
CA GLY A 34 12.20 21.34 -6.25
C GLY A 34 10.83 21.81 -5.74
N GLY A 35 9.90 20.89 -5.48
CA GLY A 35 8.56 21.22 -5.00
C GLY A 35 7.59 21.72 -6.08
N LYS A 36 7.96 21.66 -7.36
CA LYS A 36 7.17 22.20 -8.46
C LYS A 36 6.86 21.15 -9.53
N LEU A 37 5.74 21.34 -10.21
CA LEU A 37 5.33 20.58 -11.38
C LEU A 37 5.63 21.38 -12.65
N TYR A 38 6.29 20.74 -13.60
CA TYR A 38 6.59 21.29 -14.92
C TYR A 38 5.97 20.44 -16.03
N ALA A 39 5.42 21.12 -17.04
CA ALA A 39 5.10 20.50 -18.32
C ALA A 39 6.33 20.56 -19.24
N VAL A 40 6.70 19.40 -19.82
CA VAL A 40 7.90 19.27 -20.68
C VAL A 40 7.47 19.00 -22.11
N ARG A 41 7.97 19.85 -23.04
CA ARG A 41 7.82 19.63 -24.49
C ARG A 41 9.19 19.79 -25.17
N GLY A 42 9.75 18.69 -25.64
CA GLY A 42 11.13 18.66 -26.16
C GLY A 42 12.11 19.10 -25.07
N ARG A 43 12.90 20.17 -25.35
CA ARG A 43 13.86 20.77 -24.40
C ARG A 43 13.24 21.87 -23.51
N LYS A 44 12.01 22.29 -23.79
CA LYS A 44 11.35 23.39 -23.05
C LYS A 44 10.62 22.85 -21.82
N ARG A 45 10.80 23.53 -20.70
CA ARG A 45 10.08 23.29 -19.43
C ARG A 45 9.23 24.51 -19.11
N ARG A 46 7.97 24.31 -18.81
CA ARG A 46 7.05 25.36 -18.37
C ARG A 46 6.55 24.98 -16.98
N GLU A 47 6.78 25.83 -16.01
CA GLU A 47 6.20 25.66 -14.67
C GLU A 47 4.67 25.64 -14.77
N VAL A 48 4.04 24.67 -14.13
CA VAL A 48 2.59 24.54 -14.05
C VAL A 48 2.11 25.09 -12.71
N CYS A 49 2.67 24.60 -11.61
CA CYS A 49 2.37 25.07 -10.25
C CYS A 49 3.45 24.64 -9.27
N ALA A 50 3.53 25.33 -8.13
CA ALA A 50 4.12 24.79 -6.91
C ALA A 50 3.16 23.75 -6.31
N ILE A 51 3.70 22.83 -5.53
CA ILE A 51 2.93 21.77 -4.85
C ILE A 51 3.15 21.96 -3.35
N ASP A 52 2.11 22.38 -2.64
CA ASP A 52 2.15 22.58 -1.20
C ASP A 52 2.08 21.26 -0.43
N CYS A 53 1.29 20.31 -0.94
CA CYS A 53 1.15 18.96 -0.39
C CYS A 53 0.60 18.02 -1.47
N ALA A 54 1.05 16.78 -1.47
CA ALA A 54 0.52 15.71 -2.31
C ALA A 54 -0.27 14.71 -1.46
N LEU A 55 -1.36 14.19 -2.04
CA LEU A 55 -2.11 13.06 -1.51
C LEU A 55 -2.10 11.95 -2.55
N ASN A 56 -1.46 10.82 -2.25
CA ASN A 56 -1.39 9.69 -3.16
C ASN A 56 -2.70 8.90 -3.14
N CYS A 57 -3.32 8.74 -4.31
CA CYS A 57 -4.52 7.92 -4.54
C CYS A 57 -4.25 6.81 -5.57
N CYS A 58 -2.99 6.52 -5.89
CA CYS A 58 -2.63 5.48 -6.85
C CYS A 58 -2.57 4.12 -6.17
N HIS A 59 -3.25 3.13 -6.76
CA HIS A 59 -3.26 1.76 -6.26
C HIS A 59 -2.23 0.87 -6.96
N GLY A 60 -1.82 -0.20 -6.27
CA GLY A 60 -0.96 -1.24 -6.79
C GLY A 60 0.51 -0.83 -6.93
N MET A 61 1.19 -1.51 -7.86
CA MET A 61 2.62 -1.31 -8.12
C MET A 61 2.92 0.16 -8.48
N ASN A 62 4.02 0.69 -7.95
CA ASN A 62 4.45 2.09 -8.01
C ASN A 62 3.54 3.07 -7.24
N GLY A 63 2.29 2.73 -6.95
CA GLY A 63 1.38 3.54 -6.15
C GLY A 63 1.52 3.26 -4.64
N GLU A 64 1.36 2.00 -4.24
CA GLU A 64 1.28 1.58 -2.84
C GLU A 64 2.60 1.07 -2.26
N ASP A 65 3.62 0.83 -3.10
CA ASP A 65 4.92 0.24 -2.74
C ASP A 65 5.98 1.26 -2.27
N GLY A 66 5.61 2.53 -2.20
CA GLY A 66 6.49 3.61 -1.77
C GLY A 66 7.23 4.33 -2.89
N ALA A 67 7.09 3.93 -4.16
CA ALA A 67 7.78 4.58 -5.27
C ALA A 67 7.30 6.05 -5.43
N VAL A 68 5.98 6.30 -5.39
CA VAL A 68 5.43 7.67 -5.41
C VAL A 68 5.88 8.46 -4.18
N ALA A 69 5.83 7.89 -2.98
CA ALA A 69 6.29 8.56 -1.76
C ALA A 69 7.78 8.91 -1.83
N GLY A 70 8.62 8.03 -2.39
CA GLY A 70 10.03 8.29 -2.66
C GLY A 70 10.25 9.43 -3.66
N LEU A 71 9.48 9.47 -4.75
CA LEU A 71 9.50 10.55 -5.74
C LEU A 71 9.14 11.89 -5.11
N LEU A 72 8.09 11.96 -4.30
CA LEU A 72 7.67 13.16 -3.59
C LEU A 72 8.76 13.64 -2.62
N ARG A 73 9.35 12.75 -1.84
CA ARG A 73 10.42 13.04 -0.90
C ARG A 73 11.67 13.60 -1.58
N LEU A 74 12.11 12.99 -2.70
CA LEU A 74 13.25 13.48 -3.49
C LEU A 74 13.01 14.88 -4.05
N ASN A 75 11.76 15.22 -4.34
CA ASN A 75 11.36 16.54 -4.84
C ASN A 75 10.96 17.52 -3.73
N ARG A 76 11.15 17.16 -2.45
CA ARG A 76 10.83 18.01 -1.30
C ARG A 76 9.36 18.46 -1.28
N ILE A 77 8.46 17.55 -1.61
CA ILE A 77 7.02 17.76 -1.59
C ILE A 77 6.45 17.10 -0.33
N PRO A 78 5.74 17.85 0.53
CA PRO A 78 4.99 17.25 1.64
C PRO A 78 4.01 16.20 1.14
N ASP A 79 3.93 15.06 1.84
CA ASP A 79 3.09 13.92 1.45
C ASP A 79 2.10 13.59 2.56
N ALA A 80 0.81 13.65 2.26
CA ALA A 80 -0.29 13.33 3.16
C ALA A 80 -0.63 11.83 3.21
N SER A 81 0.18 10.98 2.56
CA SER A 81 0.02 9.53 2.47
C SER A 81 1.09 8.80 3.29
N PRO A 82 0.99 7.48 3.47
CA PRO A 82 2.03 6.68 4.12
C PRO A 82 3.39 6.86 3.45
N ASP A 83 4.43 6.89 4.26
CA ASP A 83 5.78 7.12 3.76
C ASP A 83 6.33 5.91 2.98
N MET A 84 7.48 6.15 2.32
CA MET A 84 8.15 5.16 1.49
C MET A 84 8.47 3.86 2.25
N ALA A 85 8.96 3.95 3.49
CA ALA A 85 9.36 2.79 4.27
C ALA A 85 8.15 1.94 4.67
N ALA A 86 7.10 2.58 5.18
CA ALA A 86 5.86 1.93 5.55
C ALA A 86 5.17 1.29 4.34
N SER A 87 5.08 2.02 3.22
CA SER A 87 4.48 1.53 1.98
C SER A 87 5.21 0.30 1.45
N ALA A 88 6.54 0.33 1.39
CA ALA A 88 7.34 -0.80 0.91
C ALA A 88 7.20 -2.05 1.80
N VAL A 89 7.17 -1.86 3.13
CA VAL A 89 7.00 -2.97 4.08
C VAL A 89 5.62 -3.59 3.97
N PHE A 90 4.56 -2.78 3.92
CA PHE A 90 3.20 -3.30 3.89
C PHE A 90 2.77 -3.82 2.51
N MET A 91 3.46 -3.44 1.46
CA MET A 91 3.28 -4.07 0.14
C MET A 91 3.75 -5.53 0.12
N ASP A 92 4.82 -5.88 0.86
CA ASP A 92 5.30 -7.27 0.97
C ASP A 92 4.56 -8.02 2.09
N LYS A 93 3.68 -8.95 1.70
CA LYS A 93 2.88 -9.76 2.62
C LYS A 93 3.72 -10.55 3.64
N GLY A 94 4.91 -10.99 3.25
CA GLY A 94 5.83 -11.68 4.15
C GLY A 94 6.38 -10.75 5.22
N MET A 95 6.81 -9.54 4.83
CA MET A 95 7.28 -8.51 5.77
C MET A 95 6.15 -8.07 6.71
N THR A 96 4.95 -7.87 6.17
CA THR A 96 3.75 -7.54 6.94
C THR A 96 3.50 -8.56 8.08
N LYS A 97 3.62 -9.85 7.78
CA LYS A 97 3.44 -10.90 8.80
C LYS A 97 4.59 -11.00 9.81
N LEU A 98 5.81 -10.70 9.41
CA LEU A 98 6.93 -10.58 10.34
C LEU A 98 6.73 -9.43 11.33
N ILE A 99 6.21 -8.29 10.87
CA ILE A 99 5.83 -7.16 11.73
C ILE A 99 4.70 -7.58 12.69
N ALA A 100 3.66 -8.23 12.20
CA ALA A 100 2.57 -8.73 13.02
C ALA A 100 3.11 -9.65 14.16
N LYS A 101 3.98 -10.59 13.80
CA LYS A 101 4.63 -11.49 14.76
C LYS A 101 5.45 -10.72 15.81
N ALA A 102 6.24 -9.74 15.39
CA ALA A 102 7.06 -8.92 16.29
C ALA A 102 6.21 -8.08 17.27
N LEU A 103 4.98 -7.74 16.89
CA LEU A 103 4.01 -7.01 17.70
C LEU A 103 3.03 -7.93 18.46
N ASN A 104 3.24 -9.25 18.44
CA ASN A 104 2.33 -10.25 19.02
C ASN A 104 0.89 -10.15 18.48
N ILE A 105 0.73 -9.79 17.22
CA ILE A 105 -0.55 -9.77 16.51
C ILE A 105 -0.68 -11.11 15.78
N PRO A 106 -1.73 -11.92 16.06
CA PRO A 106 -1.94 -13.18 15.37
C PRO A 106 -2.06 -12.97 13.85
N ALA A 107 -1.42 -13.84 13.07
CA ALA A 107 -1.52 -13.89 11.62
C ALA A 107 -1.52 -15.36 11.18
N PRO A 108 -2.10 -15.72 10.04
CA PRO A 108 -2.01 -17.08 9.52
C PRO A 108 -0.56 -17.54 9.42
N ALA A 109 -0.29 -18.77 9.79
CA ALA A 109 1.03 -19.39 9.62
C ALA A 109 1.44 -19.31 8.13
N PHE A 110 2.69 -19.02 7.86
CA PHE A 110 3.14 -18.79 6.50
C PHE A 110 4.57 -19.30 6.24
N PHE A 111 4.86 -19.48 4.95
CA PHE A 111 6.17 -19.81 4.43
C PHE A 111 6.47 -18.90 3.22
N ARG A 112 7.64 -18.25 3.22
CA ARG A 112 8.09 -17.37 2.14
C ARG A 112 8.96 -18.16 1.17
N ILE A 113 8.74 -18.01 -0.13
CA ILE A 113 9.41 -18.76 -1.19
C ILE A 113 9.97 -17.76 -2.19
N SER A 114 11.28 -17.78 -2.44
CA SER A 114 11.86 -17.05 -3.57
C SER A 114 11.99 -17.96 -4.80
N GLU A 115 11.84 -17.40 -5.99
CA GLU A 115 11.97 -18.14 -7.24
C GLU A 115 13.36 -18.80 -7.36
N ALA A 116 14.41 -18.10 -6.94
CA ALA A 116 15.78 -18.60 -6.97
C ALA A 116 16.00 -19.82 -6.05
N GLU A 117 15.38 -19.83 -4.86
CA GLU A 117 15.42 -20.97 -3.95
C GLU A 117 14.59 -22.14 -4.45
N TYR A 118 13.42 -21.85 -5.01
CA TYR A 118 12.53 -22.88 -5.57
C TYR A 118 13.19 -23.59 -6.75
N LYS A 119 13.83 -22.88 -7.68
CA LYS A 119 14.58 -23.47 -8.79
C LYS A 119 15.69 -24.41 -8.32
N LYS A 120 16.28 -24.16 -7.16
CA LYS A 120 17.35 -25.00 -6.61
C LYS A 120 16.82 -26.17 -5.78
N ARG A 121 15.75 -25.99 -5.03
CA ARG A 121 15.27 -26.93 -4.01
C ARG A 121 13.76 -26.99 -3.92
N GLY A 122 13.03 -26.99 -5.08
CA GLY A 122 11.57 -26.92 -5.12
C GLY A 122 10.87 -28.03 -4.36
N ALA A 123 11.33 -29.27 -4.52
CA ALA A 123 10.75 -30.42 -3.80
C ALA A 123 10.89 -30.27 -2.26
N MET A 124 12.02 -29.71 -1.79
CA MET A 124 12.24 -29.44 -0.37
C MET A 124 11.33 -28.28 0.11
N ALA A 125 11.16 -27.24 -0.69
CA ALA A 125 10.27 -26.13 -0.34
C ALA A 125 8.82 -26.62 -0.19
N VAL A 126 8.32 -27.42 -1.14
CA VAL A 126 6.99 -28.01 -1.08
C VAL A 126 6.83 -28.85 0.19
N ARG A 127 7.80 -29.74 0.49
CA ARG A 127 7.78 -30.56 1.70
C ARG A 127 7.75 -29.70 2.97
N CYS A 128 8.57 -28.66 3.07
CA CYS A 128 8.56 -27.75 4.23
C CYS A 128 7.23 -27.03 4.42
N ILE A 129 6.55 -26.67 3.33
CA ILE A 129 5.22 -26.07 3.38
C ILE A 129 4.20 -27.06 3.90
N GLU A 130 4.19 -28.30 3.39
CA GLU A 130 3.32 -29.37 3.85
C GLU A 130 3.47 -29.65 5.35
N GLU A 131 4.71 -29.82 5.79
CA GLU A 131 5.01 -30.12 7.20
C GLU A 131 4.61 -28.99 8.16
N ARG A 132 4.73 -27.73 7.73
CA ARG A 132 4.47 -26.55 8.58
C ARG A 132 3.03 -26.06 8.54
N LEU A 133 2.39 -26.13 7.38
CA LEU A 133 1.08 -25.53 7.18
C LEU A 133 -0.05 -26.55 7.08
N GLY A 134 0.25 -27.77 6.58
CA GLY A 134 -0.77 -28.75 6.20
C GLY A 134 -1.72 -28.19 5.13
N TYR A 135 -2.57 -29.03 4.56
CA TYR A 135 -3.57 -28.60 3.58
C TYR A 135 -4.90 -28.19 4.22
N PRO A 136 -5.69 -27.33 3.55
CA PRO A 136 -5.36 -26.59 2.34
C PRO A 136 -4.41 -25.40 2.60
N VAL A 137 -3.63 -25.02 1.57
CA VAL A 137 -2.68 -23.91 1.56
C VAL A 137 -3.10 -22.89 0.52
N ILE A 138 -2.98 -21.60 0.81
CA ILE A 138 -3.15 -20.54 -0.18
C ILE A 138 -1.78 -19.96 -0.57
N VAL A 139 -1.51 -19.91 -1.87
CA VAL A 139 -0.29 -19.34 -2.45
C VAL A 139 -0.63 -17.97 -3.02
N LYS A 140 0.19 -16.97 -2.72
CA LYS A 140 -0.02 -15.58 -3.15
C LYS A 140 1.30 -14.96 -3.60
N PRO A 141 1.35 -14.14 -4.66
CA PRO A 141 2.45 -13.22 -4.89
C PRO A 141 2.66 -12.31 -3.68
N ALA A 142 3.92 -12.13 -3.27
CA ALA A 142 4.21 -11.39 -2.04
C ALA A 142 3.86 -9.90 -2.16
N ARG A 143 4.03 -9.31 -3.36
CA ARG A 143 3.98 -7.85 -3.59
C ARG A 143 2.89 -7.43 -4.57
N LEU A 144 1.84 -8.24 -4.71
CA LEU A 144 0.67 -7.88 -5.52
C LEU A 144 -0.60 -7.81 -4.68
N GLY A 145 -1.50 -6.92 -5.09
CA GLY A 145 -2.82 -6.75 -4.54
C GLY A 145 -3.93 -7.42 -5.37
N SER A 146 -5.19 -7.14 -5.00
CA SER A 146 -6.40 -7.48 -5.81
C SER A 146 -6.55 -8.96 -6.16
N SER A 147 -6.02 -9.87 -5.33
CA SER A 147 -6.09 -11.33 -5.53
C SER A 147 -5.48 -11.85 -6.84
N ILE A 148 -4.61 -11.05 -7.50
CA ILE A 148 -3.93 -11.46 -8.74
C ILE A 148 -2.91 -12.55 -8.40
N GLY A 149 -2.95 -13.68 -9.14
CA GLY A 149 -2.03 -14.80 -8.95
C GLY A 149 -2.23 -15.60 -7.66
N VAL A 150 -3.38 -15.45 -6.98
CA VAL A 150 -3.73 -16.20 -5.77
C VAL A 150 -4.34 -17.54 -6.14
N ALA A 151 -3.86 -18.62 -5.53
CA ALA A 151 -4.38 -19.97 -5.72
C ALA A 151 -4.46 -20.75 -4.41
N VAL A 152 -5.47 -21.58 -4.26
CA VAL A 152 -5.63 -22.53 -3.14
C VAL A 152 -5.21 -23.93 -3.61
N ALA A 153 -4.35 -24.56 -2.83
CA ALA A 153 -3.86 -25.91 -3.07
C ALA A 153 -4.35 -26.85 -1.96
N GLU A 154 -4.94 -27.96 -2.35
CA GLU A 154 -5.51 -28.96 -1.45
C GLU A 154 -4.61 -30.20 -1.34
N ASP A 155 -3.60 -30.28 -2.23
CA ASP A 155 -2.66 -31.38 -2.30
C ASP A 155 -1.29 -30.91 -2.87
N ARG A 156 -0.31 -31.81 -2.86
CA ARG A 156 1.07 -31.54 -3.30
C ARG A 156 1.14 -31.11 -4.76
N ALA A 157 0.37 -31.74 -5.64
CA ALA A 157 0.42 -31.44 -7.07
C ALA A 157 -0.12 -30.03 -7.34
N LYS A 158 -1.26 -29.70 -6.74
CA LYS A 158 -1.85 -28.34 -6.80
C LYS A 158 -0.94 -27.30 -6.16
N LEU A 159 -0.23 -27.63 -5.06
CA LEU A 159 0.71 -26.72 -4.42
C LEU A 159 1.90 -26.40 -5.33
N ALA A 160 2.52 -27.43 -5.92
CA ALA A 160 3.63 -27.23 -6.85
C ALA A 160 3.19 -26.38 -8.06
N PHE A 161 2.05 -26.70 -8.67
CA PHE A 161 1.47 -25.93 -9.78
C PHE A 161 1.19 -24.46 -9.39
N ALA A 162 0.59 -24.23 -8.20
CA ALA A 162 0.28 -22.88 -7.73
C ALA A 162 1.55 -22.05 -7.52
N ILE A 163 2.62 -22.66 -7.01
CA ILE A 163 3.92 -22.00 -6.84
C ILE A 163 4.52 -21.63 -8.20
N GLU A 164 4.57 -22.58 -9.14
CA GLU A 164 5.13 -22.35 -10.48
C GLU A 164 4.35 -21.27 -11.24
N ALA A 165 3.02 -21.35 -11.23
CA ALA A 165 2.16 -20.34 -11.83
C ALA A 165 2.31 -18.97 -11.17
N GLY A 166 2.49 -18.93 -9.86
CA GLY A 166 2.66 -17.70 -9.08
C GLY A 166 3.93 -16.92 -9.46
N PHE A 167 5.01 -17.60 -9.83
CA PHE A 167 6.25 -16.94 -10.28
C PHE A 167 6.13 -16.21 -11.62
N ALA A 168 5.05 -16.38 -12.37
CA ALA A 168 4.74 -15.52 -13.51
C ALA A 168 4.39 -14.08 -13.07
N TYR A 169 4.03 -13.87 -11.80
CA TYR A 169 3.57 -12.59 -11.28
C TYR A 169 4.56 -11.91 -10.33
N ASP A 170 5.32 -12.65 -9.56
CA ASP A 170 6.30 -12.11 -8.61
C ASP A 170 7.44 -13.11 -8.40
N THR A 171 8.65 -12.63 -8.19
CA THR A 171 9.84 -13.44 -7.87
C THR A 171 9.84 -13.96 -6.43
N VAL A 172 8.87 -13.55 -5.62
CA VAL A 172 8.66 -13.99 -4.25
C VAL A 172 7.20 -14.31 -4.02
N LEU A 173 6.95 -15.48 -3.47
CA LEU A 173 5.61 -15.94 -3.10
C LEU A 173 5.52 -16.13 -1.59
N ILE A 174 4.30 -16.11 -1.08
CA ILE A 174 3.96 -16.51 0.27
C ILE A 174 2.93 -17.64 0.19
N ALA A 175 3.21 -18.74 0.88
CA ALA A 175 2.25 -19.81 1.13
C ALA A 175 1.71 -19.65 2.56
N GLU A 176 0.40 -19.66 2.74
CA GLU A 176 -0.24 -19.47 4.04
C GLU A 176 -1.22 -20.60 4.32
N LYS A 177 -1.41 -20.91 5.62
CA LYS A 177 -2.53 -21.77 6.03
C LYS A 177 -3.83 -21.15 5.54
N TYR A 178 -4.59 -21.91 4.76
CA TYR A 178 -5.89 -21.45 4.28
C TYR A 178 -6.95 -21.66 5.36
N LEU A 179 -7.63 -20.59 5.72
CA LEU A 179 -8.74 -20.60 6.66
C LEU A 179 -10.04 -20.69 5.87
N SER A 180 -10.68 -21.86 5.84
CA SER A 180 -11.84 -22.13 4.96
C SER A 180 -13.13 -21.45 5.42
N ASP A 181 -13.27 -21.24 6.73
CA ASP A 181 -14.43 -20.63 7.39
C ASP A 181 -14.27 -19.13 7.68
N ARG A 182 -13.23 -18.52 7.06
CA ARG A 182 -12.89 -17.13 7.37
C ARG A 182 -13.97 -16.15 6.98
N ARG A 183 -14.12 -15.13 7.82
CA ARG A 183 -14.80 -13.86 7.53
C ARG A 183 -13.76 -12.77 7.38
N GLU A 184 -13.91 -11.92 6.41
CA GLU A 184 -13.02 -10.77 6.21
C GLU A 184 -13.55 -9.55 6.97
N ILE A 185 -12.71 -8.90 7.78
CA ILE A 185 -13.08 -7.73 8.58
C ILE A 185 -12.06 -6.63 8.33
N ASN A 186 -12.53 -5.45 7.93
CA ASN A 186 -11.71 -4.28 7.64
C ASN A 186 -11.79 -3.27 8.79
N CYS A 187 -10.68 -2.59 9.05
CA CYS A 187 -10.63 -1.48 10.00
C CYS A 187 -9.62 -0.44 9.52
N ALA A 188 -10.02 0.82 9.43
CA ALA A 188 -9.15 1.88 8.95
C ALA A 188 -8.68 2.79 10.08
N ALA A 189 -7.56 3.47 9.84
CA ALA A 189 -7.03 4.47 10.77
C ALA A 189 -6.38 5.63 10.02
N TYR A 190 -6.39 6.80 10.65
CA TYR A 190 -5.61 7.97 10.25
C TYR A 190 -5.18 8.76 11.49
N ARG A 191 -4.31 9.76 11.31
CA ARG A 191 -3.88 10.65 12.39
C ARG A 191 -4.48 12.04 12.23
N ALA A 192 -5.09 12.54 13.29
CA ALA A 192 -5.56 13.92 13.41
C ALA A 192 -4.79 14.60 14.56
N GLY A 193 -3.83 15.45 14.23
CA GLY A 193 -2.90 15.98 15.24
C GLY A 193 -2.08 14.85 15.89
N ASP A 194 -2.17 14.73 17.20
CA ASP A 194 -1.49 13.68 17.97
C ASP A 194 -2.35 12.43 18.19
N GLU A 195 -3.62 12.49 17.79
CA GLU A 195 -4.56 11.39 17.97
C GLU A 195 -4.59 10.45 16.77
N ILE A 196 -4.64 9.13 17.05
CA ILE A 196 -4.91 8.10 16.05
C ILE A 196 -6.40 7.76 16.11
N VAL A 197 -7.11 8.20 15.08
CA VAL A 197 -8.54 7.92 14.89
C VAL A 197 -8.66 6.56 14.20
N VAL A 198 -9.45 5.66 14.79
CA VAL A 198 -9.68 4.30 14.29
C VAL A 198 -11.17 4.12 14.03
N SER A 199 -11.52 3.65 12.84
CA SER A 199 -12.91 3.42 12.43
C SER A 199 -13.60 2.32 13.23
N ALA A 200 -14.90 2.18 13.07
CA ALA A 200 -15.59 0.92 13.33
C ALA A 200 -15.09 -0.16 12.34
N CYS A 201 -15.41 -1.42 12.65
CA CYS A 201 -15.09 -2.53 11.76
C CYS A 201 -16.16 -2.68 10.68
N GLU A 202 -15.75 -3.06 9.48
CA GLU A 202 -16.60 -3.40 8.34
C GLU A 202 -16.42 -4.88 8.00
N GLU A 203 -17.50 -5.57 7.65
CA GLU A 203 -17.45 -6.85 6.97
C GLU A 203 -17.87 -6.68 5.52
N PRO A 204 -16.91 -6.68 4.55
CA PRO A 204 -17.25 -6.50 3.15
C PRO A 204 -18.08 -7.69 2.64
N LYS A 205 -19.16 -7.44 1.91
CA LYS A 205 -19.93 -8.49 1.24
C LYS A 205 -19.23 -8.90 -0.05
N THR A 206 -18.97 -10.20 -0.16
CA THR A 206 -18.40 -10.79 -1.36
C THR A 206 -19.26 -11.96 -1.80
N ASP A 207 -19.62 -12.04 -3.08
CA ASP A 207 -20.32 -13.21 -3.65
C ASP A 207 -19.34 -14.33 -3.99
N ASN A 208 -18.05 -14.04 -4.00
CA ASN A 208 -16.98 -14.96 -4.38
C ASN A 208 -16.16 -15.40 -3.16
N LYS A 209 -15.55 -16.58 -3.23
CA LYS A 209 -14.57 -17.05 -2.21
C LYS A 209 -13.43 -16.08 -1.98
N PHE A 210 -13.18 -15.14 -2.91
CA PHE A 210 -12.23 -14.04 -2.85
C PHE A 210 -12.81 -12.81 -3.54
N LEU A 211 -12.57 -11.62 -3.01
CA LEU A 211 -12.77 -10.35 -3.72
C LEU A 211 -11.80 -10.30 -4.90
N THR A 212 -12.32 -10.53 -6.10
CA THR A 212 -11.51 -10.43 -7.33
C THR A 212 -11.25 -8.97 -7.70
N PHE A 213 -10.32 -8.74 -8.63
CA PHE A 213 -10.09 -7.41 -9.21
C PHE A 213 -11.37 -6.85 -9.84
N GLY A 214 -12.18 -7.68 -10.50
CA GLY A 214 -13.47 -7.31 -11.06
C GLY A 214 -14.46 -6.84 -10.01
N ASP A 215 -14.54 -7.53 -8.87
CA ASP A 215 -15.43 -7.16 -7.77
C ASP A 215 -15.02 -5.82 -7.13
N LYS A 216 -13.71 -5.53 -7.08
CA LYS A 216 -13.17 -4.30 -6.47
C LYS A 216 -13.29 -3.06 -7.38
N TYR A 217 -13.14 -3.22 -8.70
CA TYR A 217 -12.93 -2.08 -9.61
C TYR A 217 -13.85 -2.05 -10.84
N MET A 218 -14.50 -3.17 -11.21
CA MET A 218 -15.31 -3.30 -12.43
C MET A 218 -16.83 -3.38 -12.15
N GLY A 219 -17.23 -3.48 -10.89
CA GLY A 219 -18.64 -3.47 -10.50
C GLY A 219 -19.26 -2.10 -10.80
N GLU A 220 -20.27 -2.07 -11.66
CA GLU A 220 -21.03 -0.86 -11.99
C GLU A 220 -21.57 -0.20 -10.71
N GLY A 221 -20.86 0.79 -10.16
CA GLY A 221 -21.33 1.85 -9.27
C GLY A 221 -22.17 1.49 -8.01
N LYS A 222 -22.55 0.25 -7.84
CA LYS A 222 -23.12 -0.26 -6.60
C LYS A 222 -22.00 -0.84 -5.75
N GLN A 223 -21.38 0.02 -4.93
CA GLN A 223 -20.71 -0.48 -3.73
C GLN A 223 -21.74 -1.34 -3.01
N ARG A 224 -21.59 -2.66 -3.07
CA ARG A 224 -22.37 -3.54 -2.21
C ARG A 224 -21.93 -3.20 -0.79
N ALA A 225 -22.79 -2.46 -0.10
CA ALA A 225 -22.56 -2.06 1.26
C ALA A 225 -22.26 -3.32 2.09
N GLY A 226 -21.05 -3.42 2.61
CA GLY A 226 -20.73 -4.39 3.64
C GLY A 226 -21.59 -4.15 4.88
N ASP A 227 -21.56 -5.06 5.82
CA ASP A 227 -22.16 -4.81 7.12
C ASP A 227 -21.26 -3.81 7.87
N PHE A 228 -21.76 -2.59 8.07
CA PHE A 228 -21.09 -1.52 8.81
C PHE A 228 -22.02 -0.91 9.85
N PRO A 229 -21.71 -1.00 11.15
CA PRO A 229 -20.60 -1.79 11.73
C PRO A 229 -20.76 -3.29 11.49
N ALA A 230 -19.62 -4.01 11.39
CA ALA A 230 -19.59 -5.47 11.22
C ALA A 230 -20.33 -6.17 12.36
N LYS A 231 -21.08 -7.24 12.04
CA LYS A 231 -21.80 -8.05 13.02
C LYS A 231 -20.86 -9.06 13.69
N ILE A 232 -19.97 -8.56 14.54
CA ILE A 232 -19.00 -9.33 15.32
C ILE A 232 -19.14 -9.02 16.81
N SER A 233 -18.55 -9.86 17.67
CA SER A 233 -18.56 -9.60 19.11
C SER A 233 -17.83 -8.28 19.43
N LYS A 234 -18.27 -7.60 20.52
CA LYS A 234 -17.61 -6.38 20.98
C LYS A 234 -16.12 -6.60 21.26
N GLU A 235 -15.78 -7.75 21.85
CA GLU A 235 -14.41 -8.13 22.14
C GLU A 235 -13.57 -8.23 20.87
N SER A 236 -14.06 -8.92 19.81
CA SER A 236 -13.39 -9.01 18.52
C SER A 236 -13.21 -7.66 17.87
N ALA A 237 -14.23 -6.79 17.92
CA ALA A 237 -14.14 -5.45 17.37
C ALA A 237 -13.09 -4.59 18.11
N GLU A 238 -13.04 -4.64 19.42
CA GLU A 238 -12.04 -3.94 20.23
C GLU A 238 -10.63 -4.47 19.95
N ARG A 239 -10.47 -5.79 19.82
CA ARG A 239 -9.18 -6.43 19.46
C ARG A 239 -8.69 -5.97 18.09
N ILE A 240 -9.54 -5.97 17.07
CA ILE A 240 -9.22 -5.52 15.70
C ILE A 240 -8.80 -4.04 15.72
N ARG A 241 -9.59 -3.20 16.36
CA ARG A 241 -9.30 -1.77 16.48
C ARG A 241 -8.00 -1.51 17.27
N GLY A 242 -7.77 -2.29 18.33
CA GLY A 242 -6.53 -2.25 19.11
C GLY A 242 -5.30 -2.62 18.25
N TYR A 243 -5.37 -3.69 17.46
CA TYR A 243 -4.30 -4.09 16.56
C TYR A 243 -4.05 -3.06 15.47
N THR A 244 -5.10 -2.50 14.87
CA THR A 244 -4.98 -1.43 13.87
C THR A 244 -4.28 -0.20 14.46
N LYS A 245 -4.68 0.23 15.65
CA LYS A 245 -4.05 1.36 16.37
C LYS A 245 -2.59 1.06 16.73
N LEU A 246 -2.29 -0.17 17.17
CA LEU A 246 -0.94 -0.60 17.52
C LEU A 246 -0.02 -0.58 16.29
N LEU A 247 -0.44 -1.17 15.17
CA LEU A 247 0.28 -1.14 13.91
C LEU A 247 0.54 0.30 13.44
N TYR A 248 -0.51 1.14 13.45
CA TYR A 248 -0.41 2.54 13.05
C TYR A 248 0.66 3.28 13.88
N ARG A 249 0.62 3.10 15.18
CA ARG A 249 1.56 3.76 16.12
C ARG A 249 2.99 3.21 15.97
N ARG A 250 3.16 1.89 15.99
CA ARG A 250 4.49 1.26 16.02
C ARG A 250 5.26 1.40 14.72
N MET A 251 4.53 1.44 13.60
CA MET A 251 5.12 1.67 12.29
C MET A 251 5.19 3.16 11.92
N ASN A 252 4.84 4.05 12.87
CA ASN A 252 4.81 5.49 12.66
C ASN A 252 4.09 5.89 11.37
N LEU A 253 2.92 5.27 11.14
CA LEU A 253 2.14 5.50 9.93
C LEU A 253 1.59 6.93 9.90
N ARG A 254 1.33 7.39 8.70
CA ARG A 254 0.62 8.63 8.38
C ARG A 254 -0.34 8.37 7.21
N GLY A 255 -1.14 9.35 6.85
CA GLY A 255 -2.20 9.14 5.88
C GLY A 255 -3.31 8.23 6.39
N VAL A 256 -4.21 7.82 5.50
CA VAL A 256 -5.22 6.81 5.79
C VAL A 256 -4.67 5.44 5.43
N VAL A 257 -4.82 4.48 6.32
CA VAL A 257 -4.53 3.06 6.06
C VAL A 257 -5.74 2.21 6.41
N ARG A 258 -5.84 1.02 5.81
CA ARG A 258 -6.85 0.02 6.17
C ARG A 258 -6.18 -1.31 6.46
N ALA A 259 -6.38 -1.80 7.66
CA ALA A 259 -5.95 -3.12 8.08
C ALA A 259 -7.08 -4.11 7.80
N ASP A 260 -6.77 -5.17 7.08
CA ASP A 260 -7.70 -6.23 6.72
C ASP A 260 -7.37 -7.47 7.58
N PHE A 261 -8.39 -7.99 8.26
CA PHE A 261 -8.30 -9.13 9.17
C PHE A 261 -9.13 -10.30 8.68
N LEU A 262 -8.76 -11.49 9.11
CA LEU A 262 -9.54 -12.72 8.94
C LEU A 262 -10.03 -13.19 10.31
N MET A 263 -11.29 -13.49 10.42
CA MET A 263 -11.85 -14.17 11.60
C MET A 263 -12.16 -15.61 11.24
N SER A 264 -11.66 -16.57 12.03
CA SER A 264 -11.85 -18.00 11.85
C SER A 264 -11.82 -18.69 13.21
N GLY A 265 -12.79 -19.58 13.49
CA GLY A 265 -12.85 -20.27 14.78
C GLY A 265 -12.95 -19.35 16.00
N GLY A 266 -13.49 -18.14 15.85
CA GLY A 266 -13.57 -17.14 16.93
C GLY A 266 -12.30 -16.30 17.13
N GLU A 267 -11.20 -16.64 16.46
CA GLU A 267 -9.94 -15.90 16.54
C GLU A 267 -9.80 -14.86 15.43
N VAL A 268 -9.02 -13.82 15.72
CA VAL A 268 -8.73 -12.70 14.80
C VAL A 268 -7.29 -12.81 14.32
N TYR A 269 -7.11 -12.85 12.99
CA TYR A 269 -5.81 -12.91 12.34
C TYR A 269 -5.60 -11.70 11.45
N PHE A 270 -4.47 -11.02 11.57
CA PHE A 270 -4.08 -9.94 10.67
C PHE A 270 -3.70 -10.52 9.30
N ASN A 271 -4.33 -10.05 8.25
CA ASN A 271 -4.08 -10.48 6.88
C ASN A 271 -3.12 -9.55 6.15
N GLU A 272 -3.50 -8.29 5.94
CA GLU A 272 -2.69 -7.31 5.22
C GLU A 272 -3.02 -5.87 5.66
N MET A 273 -2.17 -4.93 5.27
CA MET A 273 -2.36 -3.49 5.46
C MET A 273 -2.36 -2.81 4.09
N ASN A 274 -3.42 -2.10 3.78
CA ASN A 274 -3.52 -1.27 2.58
C ASN A 274 -3.09 0.15 2.92
N THR A 275 -1.99 0.60 2.32
CA THR A 275 -1.42 1.93 2.55
C THR A 275 -2.10 3.02 1.73
N VAL A 276 -2.79 2.65 0.66
CA VAL A 276 -3.70 3.53 -0.11
C VAL A 276 -5.01 2.77 -0.31
N PRO A 277 -5.88 2.72 0.71
CA PRO A 277 -7.12 1.95 0.60
C PRO A 277 -8.05 2.53 -0.46
N GLY A 278 -8.87 1.68 -1.07
CA GLY A 278 -9.84 2.09 -2.07
C GLY A 278 -10.70 3.24 -1.58
N SER A 279 -10.84 4.29 -2.39
CA SER A 279 -11.54 5.54 -2.06
C SER A 279 -11.05 6.19 -0.75
N LEU A 280 -9.79 5.95 -0.35
CA LEU A 280 -9.21 6.35 0.94
C LEU A 280 -10.06 5.90 2.15
N ALA A 281 -10.81 4.83 2.00
CA ALA A 281 -11.70 4.28 3.03
C ALA A 281 -12.64 5.32 3.67
N TRP A 282 -13.05 6.36 2.93
CA TRP A 282 -13.86 7.47 3.46
C TRP A 282 -15.14 6.99 4.15
N TYR A 283 -15.76 5.95 3.61
CA TYR A 283 -17.00 5.35 4.08
C TYR A 283 -16.92 4.66 5.45
N LEU A 284 -15.70 4.45 5.95
CA LEU A 284 -15.45 3.93 7.31
C LEU A 284 -15.39 5.05 8.36
N PHE A 285 -15.34 6.30 7.93
CA PHE A 285 -15.21 7.47 8.83
C PHE A 285 -16.39 8.43 8.75
N CYS A 286 -17.12 8.44 7.64
CA CYS A 286 -18.15 9.40 7.35
C CYS A 286 -19.37 8.74 6.69
N ASP A 287 -20.57 9.21 7.01
CA ASP A 287 -21.81 8.77 6.36
C ASP A 287 -21.96 9.36 4.96
N LYS A 288 -21.41 10.54 4.73
CA LYS A 288 -21.46 11.24 3.44
C LYS A 288 -20.06 11.64 2.99
N LEU A 289 -19.80 11.53 1.69
CA LEU A 289 -18.52 11.92 1.10
C LEU A 289 -18.14 13.40 1.39
N ALA A 290 -19.16 14.28 1.50
CA ALA A 290 -18.92 15.69 1.82
C ALA A 290 -18.27 15.90 3.20
N ASP A 291 -18.55 15.02 4.17
CA ASP A 291 -18.03 15.10 5.52
C ASP A 291 -16.56 14.65 5.60
N PHE A 292 -16.10 13.91 4.60
CA PHE A 292 -14.70 13.47 4.48
C PHE A 292 -13.71 14.64 4.31
N ARG A 293 -14.20 15.85 4.01
CA ARG A 293 -13.37 17.06 3.94
C ARG A 293 -12.55 17.26 5.22
N GLY A 294 -13.14 17.02 6.39
CA GLY A 294 -12.42 17.14 7.68
C GLY A 294 -11.25 16.18 7.79
N VAL A 295 -11.43 14.94 7.35
CA VAL A 295 -10.36 13.94 7.30
C VAL A 295 -9.26 14.37 6.33
N LEU A 296 -9.61 14.79 5.12
CA LEU A 296 -8.64 15.27 4.12
C LEU A 296 -7.82 16.45 4.65
N THR A 297 -8.47 17.39 5.33
CA THR A 297 -7.78 18.54 5.96
C THR A 297 -6.77 18.03 6.99
N ALA A 298 -7.16 17.13 7.88
CA ALA A 298 -6.27 16.57 8.90
C ALA A 298 -5.06 15.84 8.28
N LEU A 299 -5.27 15.09 7.17
CA LEU A 299 -4.19 14.41 6.46
C LEU A 299 -3.19 15.39 5.85
N ILE A 300 -3.68 16.45 5.18
CA ILE A 300 -2.84 17.46 4.53
C ILE A 300 -2.02 18.22 5.59
N GLU A 301 -2.68 18.69 6.65
CA GLU A 301 -2.02 19.36 7.76
C GLU A 301 -0.96 18.49 8.42
N GLN A 302 -1.25 17.19 8.62
CA GLN A 302 -0.29 16.25 9.19
C GLN A 302 0.90 16.05 8.24
N GLY A 303 0.66 15.87 6.94
CA GLY A 303 1.73 15.72 5.94
C GLY A 303 2.67 16.94 5.91
N ILE A 304 2.12 18.15 5.98
CA ILE A 304 2.88 19.39 6.04
C ILE A 304 3.68 19.50 7.35
N ARG A 305 3.05 19.20 8.50
CA ARG A 305 3.74 19.20 9.81
C ARG A 305 4.90 18.22 9.84
N ASP A 306 4.69 16.99 9.39
CA ASP A 306 5.71 15.94 9.36
C ASP A 306 6.88 16.32 8.45
N PHE A 307 6.58 16.93 7.31
CA PHE A 307 7.60 17.43 6.40
C PHE A 307 8.47 18.50 7.06
N HIS A 308 7.88 19.54 7.65
CA HIS A 308 8.64 20.60 8.34
C HIS A 308 9.42 20.07 9.55
N ALA A 309 8.86 19.11 10.29
CA ALA A 309 9.57 18.49 11.39
C ALA A 309 10.83 17.72 10.95
N GLN A 310 10.80 17.11 9.77
CA GLN A 310 11.98 16.46 9.18
C GLN A 310 13.00 17.45 8.63
N GLU A 311 12.55 18.51 7.93
CA GLU A 311 13.42 19.55 7.38
C GLU A 311 14.20 20.30 8.47
N GLY A 312 13.61 20.44 9.66
CA GLY A 312 14.27 21.03 10.83
C GLY A 312 15.35 20.16 11.48
N LYS A 313 15.52 18.90 11.03
CA LYS A 313 16.55 18.03 11.59
C LYS A 313 17.92 18.28 10.97
N LYS A 314 18.98 18.18 11.79
CA LYS A 314 20.36 18.27 11.31
C LYS A 314 20.66 17.04 10.43
N LEU A 315 20.88 17.27 9.16
CA LEU A 315 21.40 16.26 8.25
C LEU A 315 22.91 16.19 8.41
N LEU A 316 23.50 14.99 8.40
CA LEU A 316 24.97 14.78 8.46
C LEU A 316 25.72 15.27 7.18
N SER A 317 25.04 15.99 6.29
CA SER A 317 25.58 16.49 5.02
C SER A 317 26.75 17.46 5.16
N ASN A 318 27.00 17.98 6.37
CA ASN A 318 28.15 18.86 6.66
C ASN A 318 29.29 18.14 7.42
N CYS A 319 29.46 16.84 7.21
CA CYS A 319 30.55 16.09 7.87
C CYS A 319 31.97 16.50 7.42
N GLY A 320 32.09 17.44 6.46
CA GLY A 320 33.39 17.95 5.99
C GLY A 320 34.32 16.89 5.38
N VAL A 321 33.79 15.70 5.07
CA VAL A 321 34.59 14.58 4.52
C VAL A 321 35.38 14.99 3.27
N LEU A 322 34.82 15.89 2.46
CA LEU A 322 35.50 16.39 1.28
C LEU A 322 36.48 17.54 1.57
N ASN A 323 36.44 18.17 2.74
CA ASN A 323 37.34 19.26 3.08
C ASN A 323 38.81 18.81 3.26
N GLY A 324 39.04 17.51 3.43
CA GLY A 324 40.38 16.89 3.49
C GLY A 324 40.93 16.42 2.14
N PHE A 325 40.09 16.39 1.09
CA PHE A 325 40.55 16.07 -0.27
C PHE A 325 41.19 17.31 -0.91
N ARG A 326 42.50 17.51 -0.69
CA ARG A 326 43.31 18.34 -1.58
C ARG A 326 43.30 17.66 -2.95
N SER A 327 42.80 18.33 -3.99
CA SER A 327 42.93 17.88 -5.36
C SER A 327 44.43 17.73 -5.67
N SER A 328 44.95 16.52 -5.59
CA SER A 328 46.18 16.20 -6.28
C SER A 328 45.84 16.30 -7.76
N SER A 329 46.32 17.34 -8.41
CA SER A 329 46.30 17.53 -9.85
C SER A 329 47.16 16.47 -10.54
N GLY A 330 46.74 15.23 -10.44
CA GLY A 330 47.29 14.10 -11.16
C GLY A 330 46.67 14.07 -12.56
N LYS A 331 47.44 14.49 -13.56
CA LYS A 331 47.12 14.32 -14.99
C LYS A 331 46.71 12.84 -15.21
N LEU A 332 45.44 12.61 -15.53
CA LEU A 332 45.01 11.33 -16.15
C LEU A 332 45.76 11.22 -17.47
N ARG A 333 46.80 10.38 -17.48
CA ARG A 333 47.41 9.88 -18.72
C ARG A 333 46.38 9.06 -19.44
N ARG A 334 45.97 9.49 -20.61
CA ARG A 334 45.24 8.65 -21.57
C ARG A 334 46.17 7.54 -22.00
N GLY A 335 45.79 6.30 -21.75
CA GLY A 335 46.27 5.10 -22.37
C GLY A 335 45.15 4.50 -23.20
#